data_0ceea3095f85f07759d47fd1d429a508
#
_entry.id   0ceea3095f85f07759d47fd1d429a508
#
_cell.length_a   1.000
_cell.length_b   1.000
_cell.length_c   1.000
_cell.angle_alpha   90.00
_cell.angle_beta   90.00
_cell.angle_gamma   90.00
#
_symmetry.space_group_name_H-M   'P 1'
#
loop_
_entity.id
_entity.type
_entity.pdbx_description
1 polymer ?
#
loop_
_entity_poly.entity_id
_entity_poly.type
_entity_poly.pdbx_seq_one_letter_code
_entity_poly.pdbx_strand_id
1 'polypeptide(L)'
;MPDGKRHRQAIVLNMNIVLMGVIVVVFGLCVGSFLNVCIYRIPASKSIVYPGSMCPTCGTAIRYYDNIPLLGYFWLGGKCRQCRSPISIRYPLIELLTGTVALGLFLKYGVSIEALIYFAFACVLIVITFIDIDYRIIPDRISLPGIVVFFLAAMAVPSMNWLDALLGVVIGGGSLFLVALVYHLLTRKEGMGGGDIKLLAMIGALIGW
;
A
#
# COMPACT_ATOMS: atom_id res chain seq x y z
N MET A 1 9.85 37.34 -32.42
CA MET A 1 8.61 36.59 -32.10
C MET A 1 8.80 35.12 -31.69
N PRO A 2 9.89 34.68 -31.04
CA PRO A 2 10.03 33.30 -30.54
C PRO A 2 9.45 33.06 -29.13
N ASP A 3 9.23 34.14 -28.38
CA ASP A 3 8.88 34.06 -26.95
C ASP A 3 7.43 33.56 -26.67
N GLY A 4 6.46 33.94 -27.46
CA GLY A 4 5.08 33.54 -27.30
C GLY A 4 4.80 32.02 -27.53
N LYS A 5 5.62 31.35 -28.37
CA LYS A 5 5.49 29.89 -28.58
C LYS A 5 6.04 29.10 -27.40
N ARG A 6 7.16 29.53 -26.83
CA ARG A 6 7.74 28.88 -25.61
C ARG A 6 6.83 29.04 -24.42
N HIS A 7 6.24 30.21 -24.22
CA HIS A 7 5.29 30.45 -23.13
C HIS A 7 4.03 29.57 -23.23
N ARG A 8 3.48 29.42 -24.44
CA ARG A 8 2.33 28.52 -24.66
C ARG A 8 2.69 27.06 -24.46
N GLN A 9 3.88 26.60 -24.88
CA GLN A 9 4.34 25.23 -24.66
C GLN A 9 4.53 24.93 -23.17
N ALA A 10 5.07 25.86 -22.40
CA ALA A 10 5.24 25.72 -20.96
C ALA A 10 3.88 25.62 -20.23
N ILE A 11 2.90 26.42 -20.63
CA ILE A 11 1.54 26.37 -20.06
C ILE A 11 0.88 25.01 -20.35
N VAL A 12 0.95 24.53 -21.59
CA VAL A 12 0.37 23.23 -21.98
C VAL A 12 1.05 22.07 -21.23
N LEU A 13 2.37 22.11 -21.08
CA LEU A 13 3.14 21.11 -20.34
C LEU A 13 2.73 21.08 -18.86
N ASN A 14 2.65 22.24 -18.22
CA ASN A 14 2.22 22.35 -16.83
C ASN A 14 0.76 21.87 -16.63
N MET A 15 -0.12 22.21 -17.56
CA MET A 15 -1.52 21.75 -17.51
C MET A 15 -1.62 20.23 -17.64
N ASN A 16 -0.81 19.59 -18.48
CA ASN A 16 -0.78 18.14 -18.63
C ASN A 16 -0.26 17.45 -17.36
N ILE A 17 0.76 18.02 -16.70
CA ILE A 17 1.30 17.49 -15.44
C ILE A 17 0.26 17.57 -14.33
N VAL A 18 -0.45 18.70 -14.21
CA VAL A 18 -1.52 18.87 -13.20
C VAL A 18 -2.66 17.88 -13.45
N LEU A 19 -3.12 17.75 -14.69
CA LEU A 19 -4.18 16.81 -15.05
C LEU A 19 -3.79 15.36 -14.72
N MET A 20 -2.56 14.96 -15.08
CA MET A 20 -2.03 13.64 -14.75
C MET A 20 -1.93 13.43 -13.25
N GLY A 21 -1.47 14.43 -12.50
CA GLY A 21 -1.40 14.38 -11.05
C GLY A 21 -2.77 14.14 -10.41
N VAL A 22 -3.83 14.81 -10.90
CA VAL A 22 -5.19 14.58 -10.43
C VAL A 22 -5.65 13.15 -10.71
N ILE A 23 -5.41 12.63 -11.91
CA ILE A 23 -5.75 11.24 -12.28
C ILE A 23 -5.06 10.24 -11.35
N VAL A 24 -3.77 10.44 -11.10
CA VAL A 24 -2.97 9.57 -10.22
C VAL A 24 -3.47 9.60 -8.78
N VAL A 25 -3.83 10.79 -8.28
CA VAL A 25 -4.43 10.91 -6.93
C VAL A 25 -5.75 10.16 -6.85
N VAL A 26 -6.66 10.38 -7.81
CA VAL A 26 -7.95 9.68 -7.84
C VAL A 26 -7.77 8.17 -7.91
N PHE A 27 -6.84 7.69 -8.73
CA PHE A 27 -6.48 6.28 -8.80
C PHE A 27 -5.97 5.77 -7.44
N GLY A 28 -5.04 6.50 -6.81
CA GLY A 28 -4.51 6.17 -5.49
C GLY A 28 -5.58 6.11 -4.41
N LEU A 29 -6.53 7.06 -4.41
CA LEU A 29 -7.68 7.06 -3.50
C LEU A 29 -8.56 5.81 -3.69
N CYS A 30 -8.86 5.44 -4.95
CA CYS A 30 -9.64 4.23 -5.26
C CYS A 30 -8.92 2.95 -4.79
N VAL A 31 -7.61 2.86 -5.03
CA VAL A 31 -6.81 1.76 -4.49
C VAL A 31 -6.87 1.76 -2.96
N GLY A 32 -6.72 2.90 -2.29
CA GLY A 32 -6.81 3.02 -0.83
C GLY A 32 -8.15 2.52 -0.27
N SER A 33 -9.25 2.79 -0.97
CA SER A 33 -10.57 2.26 -0.61
C SER A 33 -10.59 0.72 -0.68
N PHE A 34 -9.94 0.12 -1.68
CA PHE A 34 -9.77 -1.33 -1.77
C PHE A 34 -8.84 -1.88 -0.68
N LEU A 35 -7.77 -1.15 -0.31
CA LEU A 35 -6.89 -1.58 0.78
C LEU A 35 -7.64 -1.72 2.11
N ASN A 36 -8.62 -0.86 2.40
CA ASN A 36 -9.50 -1.00 3.57
C ASN A 36 -10.22 -2.36 3.58
N VAL A 37 -10.67 -2.85 2.43
CA VAL A 37 -11.28 -4.18 2.30
C VAL A 37 -10.25 -5.28 2.59
N CYS A 38 -9.03 -5.15 2.06
CA CYS A 38 -7.94 -6.12 2.30
C CYS A 38 -7.58 -6.19 3.79
N ILE A 39 -7.40 -5.05 4.45
CA ILE A 39 -7.06 -4.95 5.88
C ILE A 39 -8.09 -5.66 6.75
N TYR A 40 -9.38 -5.50 6.44
CA TYR A 40 -10.45 -6.12 7.20
C TYR A 40 -10.63 -7.62 6.91
N ARG A 41 -10.47 -8.04 5.63
CA ARG A 41 -10.85 -9.38 5.18
C ARG A 41 -9.72 -10.40 5.23
N ILE A 42 -8.46 -10.00 4.96
CA ILE A 42 -7.34 -10.93 4.91
C ILE A 42 -7.09 -11.64 6.25
N PRO A 43 -7.05 -10.93 7.40
CA PRO A 43 -6.87 -11.60 8.70
C PRO A 43 -7.99 -12.56 9.03
N ALA A 44 -9.23 -12.21 8.63
CA ALA A 44 -10.41 -13.03 8.83
C ALA A 44 -10.55 -14.18 7.82
N SER A 45 -9.59 -14.38 6.92
CA SER A 45 -9.62 -15.37 5.83
C SER A 45 -10.87 -15.28 4.94
N LYS A 46 -11.45 -14.08 4.80
CA LYS A 46 -12.62 -13.80 3.95
C LYS A 46 -12.21 -13.46 2.53
N SER A 47 -13.10 -13.71 1.57
CA SER A 47 -12.90 -13.29 0.18
C SER A 47 -12.82 -11.77 0.07
N ILE A 48 -11.81 -11.26 -0.64
CA ILE A 48 -11.65 -9.82 -0.92
C ILE A 48 -12.53 -9.35 -2.07
N VAL A 49 -13.11 -10.28 -2.84
CA VAL A 49 -13.92 -9.97 -4.03
C VAL A 49 -15.42 -10.00 -3.70
N TYR A 50 -15.88 -11.02 -3.00
CA TYR A 50 -17.30 -11.22 -2.71
C TYR A 50 -17.54 -11.55 -1.24
N PRO A 51 -18.64 -11.07 -0.64
CA PRO A 51 -19.62 -10.11 -1.14
C PRO A 51 -19.05 -8.67 -1.27
N GLY A 52 -19.80 -7.75 -1.92
CA GLY A 52 -19.43 -6.34 -2.01
C GLY A 52 -19.31 -5.66 -0.64
N SER A 53 -19.00 -4.37 -0.62
CA SER A 53 -18.89 -3.58 0.62
C SER A 53 -20.24 -3.46 1.31
N MET A 54 -20.28 -3.70 2.62
CA MET A 54 -21.50 -3.63 3.44
C MET A 54 -21.22 -2.98 4.79
N CYS A 55 -22.23 -2.40 5.38
CA CYS A 55 -22.13 -1.85 6.73
C CYS A 55 -21.92 -3.00 7.75
N PRO A 56 -20.89 -2.96 8.60
CA PRO A 56 -20.64 -4.02 9.56
C PRO A 56 -21.73 -4.13 10.65
N THR A 57 -22.49 -3.06 10.90
CA THR A 57 -23.51 -3.00 11.94
C THR A 57 -24.86 -3.53 11.47
N CYS A 58 -25.34 -3.10 10.28
CA CYS A 58 -26.68 -3.46 9.79
C CYS A 58 -26.66 -4.41 8.59
N GLY A 59 -25.50 -4.80 8.07
CA GLY A 59 -25.38 -5.69 6.92
C GLY A 59 -25.85 -5.13 5.58
N THR A 60 -26.33 -3.88 5.54
CA THR A 60 -26.82 -3.27 4.29
C THR A 60 -25.66 -3.02 3.33
N ALA A 61 -25.83 -3.40 2.05
CA ALA A 61 -24.86 -3.15 1.01
C ALA A 61 -24.62 -1.64 0.81
N ILE A 62 -23.38 -1.23 0.69
CA ILE A 62 -22.99 0.15 0.45
C ILE A 62 -23.22 0.45 -1.04
N ARG A 63 -23.95 1.53 -1.34
CA ARG A 63 -24.20 1.95 -2.70
C ARG A 63 -22.88 2.44 -3.35
N TYR A 64 -22.72 2.24 -4.67
CA TYR A 64 -21.49 2.62 -5.37
C TYR A 64 -21.08 4.07 -5.18
N TYR A 65 -22.04 5.01 -5.16
CA TYR A 65 -21.77 6.43 -4.94
C TYR A 65 -21.47 6.80 -3.48
N ASP A 66 -21.83 5.96 -2.50
CA ASP A 66 -21.45 6.12 -1.10
C ASP A 66 -20.03 5.56 -0.84
N ASN A 67 -19.50 4.79 -1.78
CA ASN A 67 -18.16 4.20 -1.73
C ASN A 67 -17.12 5.02 -2.53
N ILE A 68 -17.48 6.25 -2.97
CA ILE A 68 -16.50 7.14 -3.61
C ILE A 68 -15.52 7.59 -2.53
N PRO A 69 -14.21 7.34 -2.74
CA PRO A 69 -13.20 7.61 -1.73
C PRO A 69 -13.23 9.06 -1.24
N LEU A 70 -13.04 9.27 0.05
CA LEU A 70 -13.16 10.52 0.78
C LEU A 70 -14.56 11.15 0.69
N LEU A 71 -15.08 11.35 -0.53
CA LEU A 71 -16.35 12.04 -0.75
C LEU A 71 -17.52 11.31 -0.07
N GLY A 72 -17.56 9.98 -0.16
CA GLY A 72 -18.58 9.17 0.51
C GLY A 72 -18.61 9.41 2.02
N TYR A 73 -17.43 9.46 2.66
CA TYR A 73 -17.32 9.72 4.09
C TYR A 73 -17.84 11.12 4.46
N PHE A 74 -17.40 12.17 3.76
CA PHE A 74 -17.83 13.55 4.04
C PHE A 74 -19.31 13.76 3.73
N TRP A 75 -19.80 13.22 2.63
CA TRP A 75 -21.21 13.32 2.22
C TRP A 75 -22.17 12.66 3.22
N LEU A 76 -21.76 11.53 3.79
CA LEU A 76 -22.52 10.81 4.81
C LEU A 76 -22.32 11.37 6.22
N GLY A 77 -21.46 12.38 6.40
CA GLY A 77 -21.11 12.92 7.70
C GLY A 77 -20.49 11.87 8.64
N GLY A 78 -19.69 10.93 8.08
CA GLY A 78 -19.07 9.85 8.82
C GLY A 78 -20.03 8.82 9.41
N LYS A 79 -21.24 8.65 8.84
CA LYS A 79 -22.27 7.75 9.38
C LYS A 79 -22.88 6.89 8.27
N CYS A 80 -23.27 5.67 8.62
CA CYS A 80 -23.99 4.79 7.70
C CYS A 80 -25.31 5.44 7.25
N ARG A 81 -25.61 5.36 5.95
CA ARG A 81 -26.86 5.90 5.40
C ARG A 81 -28.11 5.30 6.03
N GLN A 82 -28.08 4.01 6.32
CA GLN A 82 -29.24 3.26 6.80
C GLN A 82 -29.39 3.30 8.33
N CYS A 83 -28.40 2.83 9.07
CA CYS A 83 -28.48 2.69 10.53
C CYS A 83 -27.83 3.83 11.31
N ARG A 84 -27.22 4.80 10.66
CA ARG A 84 -26.53 5.95 11.26
C ARG A 84 -25.36 5.59 12.20
N SER A 85 -24.92 4.33 12.22
CA SER A 85 -23.72 3.95 12.97
C SER A 85 -22.49 4.72 12.43
N PRO A 86 -21.53 5.08 13.31
CA PRO A 86 -20.35 5.84 12.90
C PRO A 86 -19.45 5.00 11.97
N ILE A 87 -18.92 5.64 10.94
CA ILE A 87 -17.87 5.08 10.07
C ILE A 87 -16.52 5.53 10.63
N SER A 88 -15.60 4.60 10.82
CA SER A 88 -14.26 4.90 11.34
C SER A 88 -13.53 5.91 10.44
N ILE A 89 -12.89 6.90 11.04
CA ILE A 89 -12.02 7.88 10.36
C ILE A 89 -10.82 7.21 9.66
N ARG A 90 -10.50 6.00 10.03
CA ARG A 90 -9.45 5.20 9.42
C ARG A 90 -9.66 4.97 7.92
N TYR A 91 -10.93 4.81 7.48
CA TYR A 91 -11.25 4.61 6.06
C TYR A 91 -10.75 5.76 5.19
N PRO A 92 -11.19 7.01 5.41
CA PRO A 92 -10.69 8.12 4.61
C PRO A 92 -9.20 8.40 4.84
N LEU A 93 -8.64 8.05 6.00
CA LEU A 93 -7.23 8.24 6.27
C LEU A 93 -6.34 7.33 5.42
N ILE A 94 -6.71 6.05 5.27
CA ILE A 94 -5.98 5.11 4.40
C ILE A 94 -6.13 5.52 2.93
N GLU A 95 -7.32 5.97 2.52
CA GLU A 95 -7.55 6.48 1.17
C GLU A 95 -6.64 7.68 0.87
N LEU A 96 -6.62 8.68 1.76
CA LEU A 96 -5.76 9.85 1.63
C LEU A 96 -4.28 9.50 1.62
N LEU A 97 -3.83 8.62 2.52
CA LEU A 97 -2.44 8.15 2.57
C LEU A 97 -2.04 7.52 1.23
N THR A 98 -2.87 6.62 0.70
CA THR A 98 -2.58 5.91 -0.56
C THR A 98 -2.57 6.88 -1.75
N GLY A 99 -3.51 7.84 -1.79
CA GLY A 99 -3.52 8.90 -2.81
C GLY A 99 -2.29 9.80 -2.74
N THR A 100 -1.84 10.15 -1.54
CA THR A 100 -0.63 10.96 -1.33
C THR A 100 0.63 10.21 -1.75
N VAL A 101 0.75 8.92 -1.42
CA VAL A 101 1.86 8.07 -1.86
C VAL A 101 1.89 7.97 -3.39
N ALA A 102 0.73 7.77 -4.04
CA ALA A 102 0.64 7.73 -5.49
C ALA A 102 1.15 9.04 -6.13
N LEU A 103 0.73 10.19 -5.60
CA LEU A 103 1.18 11.49 -6.06
C LEU A 103 2.69 11.68 -5.86
N GLY A 104 3.23 11.34 -4.68
CA GLY A 104 4.66 11.46 -4.39
C GLY A 104 5.52 10.64 -5.35
N LEU A 105 5.10 9.40 -5.64
CA LEU A 105 5.79 8.53 -6.59
C LEU A 105 5.68 9.07 -8.04
N PHE A 106 4.51 9.58 -8.42
CA PHE A 106 4.35 10.23 -9.73
C PHE A 106 5.25 11.47 -9.88
N LEU A 107 5.34 12.30 -8.86
CA LEU A 107 6.20 13.49 -8.89
C LEU A 107 7.68 13.13 -8.96
N LYS A 108 8.09 11.99 -8.39
CA LYS A 108 9.47 11.54 -8.38
C LYS A 108 9.87 10.77 -9.65
N TYR A 109 9.02 9.85 -10.10
CA TYR A 109 9.35 8.89 -11.16
C TYR A 109 8.53 9.08 -12.44
N GLY A 110 7.57 10.01 -12.44
CA GLY A 110 6.63 10.18 -13.54
C GLY A 110 5.71 8.97 -13.73
N VAL A 111 5.20 8.80 -14.96
CA VAL A 111 4.45 7.61 -15.36
C VAL A 111 5.46 6.56 -15.85
N SER A 112 5.91 5.71 -14.95
CA SER A 112 6.92 4.68 -15.21
C SER A 112 6.56 3.35 -14.56
N ILE A 113 7.16 2.26 -15.03
CA ILE A 113 7.04 0.95 -14.41
C ILE A 113 7.61 0.95 -12.98
N GLU A 114 8.65 1.73 -12.77
CA GLU A 114 9.27 1.91 -11.46
C GLU A 114 8.31 2.53 -10.45
N ALA A 115 7.60 3.60 -10.83
CA ALA A 115 6.54 4.21 -10.01
C ALA A 115 5.44 3.20 -9.65
N LEU A 116 5.04 2.36 -10.60
CA LEU A 116 4.02 1.34 -10.39
C LEU A 116 4.49 0.26 -9.41
N ILE A 117 5.74 -0.20 -9.53
CA ILE A 117 6.33 -1.20 -8.63
C ILE A 117 6.40 -0.64 -7.20
N TYR A 118 6.94 0.57 -7.02
CA TYR A 118 7.01 1.18 -5.68
C TYR A 118 5.62 1.50 -5.12
N PHE A 119 4.66 1.85 -5.95
CA PHE A 119 3.28 2.06 -5.51
C PHE A 119 2.64 0.75 -5.03
N ALA A 120 2.78 -0.34 -5.79
CA ALA A 120 2.29 -1.66 -5.38
C ALA A 120 2.94 -2.11 -4.06
N PHE A 121 4.24 -1.91 -3.91
CA PHE A 121 4.98 -2.21 -2.69
C PHE A 121 4.45 -1.40 -1.50
N ALA A 122 4.29 -0.09 -1.66
CA ALA A 122 3.75 0.79 -0.62
C ALA A 122 2.33 0.37 -0.21
N CYS A 123 1.47 -0.03 -1.16
CA CYS A 123 0.14 -0.57 -0.88
C CYS A 123 0.21 -1.82 0.00
N VAL A 124 1.12 -2.75 -0.30
CA VAL A 124 1.33 -3.96 0.51
C VAL A 124 1.81 -3.60 1.92
N LEU A 125 2.76 -2.67 2.05
CA LEU A 125 3.22 -2.21 3.35
C LEU A 125 2.09 -1.53 4.15
N ILE A 126 1.25 -0.71 3.53
CA ILE A 126 0.08 -0.10 4.18
C ILE A 126 -0.85 -1.20 4.72
N VAL A 127 -1.17 -2.22 3.92
CA VAL A 127 -2.03 -3.33 4.35
C VAL A 127 -1.42 -4.05 5.55
N ILE A 128 -0.15 -4.43 5.47
CA ILE A 128 0.55 -5.14 6.57
C ILE A 128 0.56 -4.28 7.84
N THR A 129 0.92 -3.00 7.72
CA THR A 129 1.01 -2.08 8.86
C THR A 129 -0.33 -1.95 9.58
N PHE A 130 -1.43 -1.78 8.84
CA PHE A 130 -2.74 -1.65 9.48
C PHE A 130 -3.30 -2.98 10.01
N ILE A 131 -2.93 -4.12 9.42
CA ILE A 131 -3.22 -5.44 9.99
C ILE A 131 -2.44 -5.64 11.30
N ASP A 132 -1.17 -5.27 11.32
CA ASP A 132 -0.33 -5.41 12.50
C ASP A 132 -0.81 -4.51 13.66
N ILE A 133 -1.22 -3.29 13.38
CA ILE A 133 -1.83 -2.38 14.39
C ILE A 133 -3.08 -3.02 15.03
N ASP A 134 -3.91 -3.72 14.25
CA ASP A 134 -5.17 -4.29 14.74
C ASP A 134 -4.99 -5.64 15.42
N TYR A 135 -4.19 -6.50 14.81
CA TYR A 135 -4.13 -7.92 15.17
C TYR A 135 -2.77 -8.35 15.71
N ARG A 136 -1.75 -7.49 15.60
CA ARG A 136 -0.34 -7.79 15.96
C ARG A 136 0.18 -9.03 15.26
N ILE A 137 -0.17 -9.18 14.00
CA ILE A 137 0.27 -10.27 13.13
C ILE A 137 0.69 -9.73 11.76
N ILE A 138 1.72 -10.32 11.18
CA ILE A 138 2.11 -10.11 9.79
C ILE A 138 1.67 -11.33 9.00
N PRO A 139 0.67 -11.20 8.08
CA PRO A 139 0.11 -12.36 7.40
C PRO A 139 1.13 -12.99 6.44
N ASP A 140 1.44 -14.27 6.63
CA ASP A 140 2.32 -15.05 5.74
C ASP A 140 1.80 -15.12 4.30
N ARG A 141 0.48 -15.04 4.13
CA ARG A 141 -0.18 -14.97 2.81
C ARG A 141 0.19 -13.74 1.99
N ILE A 142 0.74 -12.71 2.63
CA ILE A 142 1.20 -11.49 1.97
C ILE A 142 2.73 -11.47 1.94
N SER A 143 3.40 -11.69 3.07
CA SER A 143 4.85 -11.53 3.19
C SER A 143 5.62 -12.54 2.37
N LEU A 144 5.25 -13.84 2.40
CA LEU A 144 5.97 -14.87 1.65
C LEU A 144 5.85 -14.71 0.12
N PRO A 145 4.65 -14.58 -0.47
CA PRO A 145 4.55 -14.28 -1.90
C PRO A 145 5.18 -12.92 -2.24
N GLY A 146 5.07 -11.94 -1.32
CA GLY A 146 5.66 -10.62 -1.47
C GLY A 146 7.17 -10.64 -1.67
N ILE A 147 7.91 -11.49 -0.95
CA ILE A 147 9.36 -11.65 -1.16
C ILE A 147 9.65 -12.03 -2.62
N VAL A 148 8.96 -13.04 -3.13
CA VAL A 148 9.18 -13.53 -4.51
C VAL A 148 8.76 -12.49 -5.54
N VAL A 149 7.57 -11.90 -5.38
CA VAL A 149 7.03 -10.93 -6.32
C VAL A 149 7.90 -9.69 -6.40
N PHE A 150 8.33 -9.13 -5.26
CA PHE A 150 9.15 -7.91 -5.24
C PHE A 150 10.62 -8.19 -5.60
N PHE A 151 11.13 -9.39 -5.34
CA PHE A 151 12.42 -9.82 -5.89
C PHE A 151 12.40 -9.83 -7.42
N LEU A 152 11.36 -10.41 -8.03
CA LEU A 152 11.21 -10.41 -9.49
C LEU A 152 10.94 -9.01 -10.04
N ALA A 153 10.13 -8.20 -9.34
CA ALA A 153 9.84 -6.83 -9.74
C ALA A 153 11.09 -5.93 -9.70
N ALA A 154 12.01 -6.18 -8.78
CA ALA A 154 13.29 -5.46 -8.69
C ALA A 154 14.11 -5.59 -9.99
N MET A 155 13.96 -6.70 -10.74
CA MET A 155 14.63 -6.86 -12.05
C MET A 155 14.15 -5.86 -13.11
N ALA A 156 12.94 -5.29 -12.93
CA ALA A 156 12.40 -4.27 -13.83
C ALA A 156 12.74 -2.82 -13.38
N VAL A 157 13.41 -2.66 -12.25
CA VAL A 157 13.88 -1.36 -11.75
C VAL A 157 15.28 -1.09 -12.29
N PRO A 158 15.50 -0.03 -13.10
CA PRO A 158 16.77 0.20 -13.79
C PRO A 158 17.99 0.35 -12.88
N SER A 159 17.78 0.79 -11.64
CA SER A 159 18.85 1.01 -10.65
C SER A 159 19.20 -0.24 -9.83
N MET A 160 18.51 -1.37 -10.03
CA MET A 160 18.66 -2.57 -9.22
C MET A 160 19.23 -3.73 -10.04
N ASN A 161 20.18 -4.44 -9.43
CA ASN A 161 20.69 -5.70 -9.93
C ASN A 161 20.09 -6.87 -9.14
N TRP A 162 20.04 -8.05 -9.75
CA TRP A 162 19.55 -9.25 -9.06
C TRP A 162 20.37 -9.60 -7.81
N LEU A 163 21.69 -9.28 -7.80
CA LEU A 163 22.56 -9.47 -6.64
C LEU A 163 22.17 -8.53 -5.49
N ASP A 164 21.87 -7.26 -5.79
CA ASP A 164 21.46 -6.28 -4.78
C ASP A 164 20.14 -6.69 -4.12
N ALA A 165 19.18 -7.18 -4.92
CA ALA A 165 17.92 -7.70 -4.43
C ALA A 165 18.12 -8.97 -3.57
N LEU A 166 18.97 -9.90 -4.01
CA LEU A 166 19.28 -11.12 -3.26
C LEU A 166 19.99 -10.80 -1.93
N LEU A 167 20.99 -9.92 -1.97
CA LEU A 167 21.68 -9.46 -0.76
C LEU A 167 20.72 -8.74 0.18
N GLY A 168 19.80 -7.94 -0.36
CA GLY A 168 18.74 -7.29 0.42
C GLY A 168 17.85 -8.28 1.16
N VAL A 169 17.42 -9.36 0.51
CA VAL A 169 16.67 -10.45 1.17
C VAL A 169 17.49 -11.10 2.27
N VAL A 170 18.74 -11.47 1.97
CA VAL A 170 19.60 -12.19 2.91
C VAL A 170 20.01 -11.30 4.08
N ILE A 171 20.39 -10.06 3.84
CA ILE A 171 20.79 -9.13 4.91
C ILE A 171 19.56 -8.70 5.70
N GLY A 172 18.47 -8.32 5.03
CA GLY A 172 17.23 -7.90 5.69
C GLY A 172 16.65 -9.02 6.56
N GLY A 173 16.25 -10.12 5.96
CA GLY A 173 15.71 -11.26 6.69
C GLY A 173 16.72 -11.94 7.61
N GLY A 174 17.96 -12.12 7.14
CA GLY A 174 19.03 -12.80 7.88
C GLY A 174 19.45 -12.05 9.13
N SER A 175 19.51 -10.73 9.12
CA SER A 175 19.86 -9.92 10.31
C SER A 175 18.90 -10.15 11.47
N LEU A 176 17.59 -10.04 11.21
CA LEU A 176 16.58 -10.30 12.24
C LEU A 176 16.52 -11.79 12.63
N PHE A 177 16.69 -12.69 11.66
CA PHE A 177 16.77 -14.12 11.95
C PHE A 177 17.94 -14.44 12.89
N LEU A 178 19.11 -13.84 12.64
CA LEU A 178 20.29 -14.03 13.50
C LEU A 178 20.03 -13.50 14.92
N VAL A 179 19.42 -12.32 15.06
CA VAL A 179 19.05 -11.77 16.37
C VAL A 179 18.06 -12.69 17.08
N ALA A 180 17.04 -13.17 16.39
CA ALA A 180 16.05 -14.08 16.97
C ALA A 180 16.68 -15.41 17.39
N LEU A 181 17.62 -15.95 16.58
CA LEU A 181 18.35 -17.18 16.86
C LEU A 181 19.22 -17.03 18.11
N VAL A 182 20.05 -15.98 18.18
CA VAL A 182 20.93 -15.71 19.33
C VAL A 182 20.09 -15.54 20.60
N TYR A 183 19.00 -14.79 20.53
CA TYR A 183 18.10 -14.62 21.67
C TYR A 183 17.51 -15.95 22.13
N HIS A 184 17.04 -16.77 21.19
CA HIS A 184 16.48 -18.10 21.50
C HIS A 184 17.54 -19.02 22.14
N LEU A 185 18.77 -19.02 21.63
CA LEU A 185 19.87 -19.82 22.19
C LEU A 185 20.23 -19.40 23.62
N LEU A 186 20.20 -18.10 23.90
CA LEU A 186 20.54 -17.56 25.23
C LEU A 186 19.41 -17.71 26.26
N THR A 187 18.16 -17.52 25.84
CA THR A 187 17.02 -17.43 26.78
C THR A 187 16.10 -18.65 26.74
N ARG A 188 16.22 -19.50 25.69
CA ARG A 188 15.29 -20.60 25.36
C ARG A 188 13.83 -20.15 25.24
N LYS A 189 13.60 -18.87 24.92
CA LYS A 189 12.29 -18.27 24.70
C LYS A 189 12.20 -17.72 23.28
N GLU A 190 11.01 -17.72 22.71
CA GLU A 190 10.76 -17.01 21.47
C GLU A 190 10.73 -15.51 21.75
N GLY A 191 11.66 -14.76 21.18
CA GLY A 191 11.81 -13.31 21.45
C GLY A 191 11.22 -12.42 20.37
N MET A 192 11.01 -12.95 19.15
CA MET A 192 10.54 -12.16 18.00
C MET A 192 9.65 -13.02 17.11
N GLY A 193 8.60 -12.41 16.56
CA GLY A 193 7.71 -13.06 15.61
C GLY A 193 8.40 -13.34 14.26
N GLY A 194 8.21 -14.54 13.71
CA GLY A 194 8.73 -14.87 12.37
C GLY A 194 8.20 -13.99 11.25
N GLY A 195 7.13 -13.23 11.50
CA GLY A 195 6.54 -12.26 10.57
C GLY A 195 7.48 -11.10 10.25
N ASP A 196 8.14 -10.54 11.28
CA ASP A 196 9.07 -9.40 11.13
C ASP A 196 10.26 -9.76 10.24
N ILE A 197 10.79 -10.98 10.39
CA ILE A 197 11.88 -11.51 9.56
C ILE A 197 11.46 -11.55 8.09
N LYS A 198 10.26 -12.07 7.80
CA LYS A 198 9.72 -12.17 6.45
C LYS A 198 9.42 -10.80 5.86
N LEU A 199 8.90 -9.88 6.67
CA LEU A 199 8.63 -8.51 6.25
C LEU A 199 9.92 -7.80 5.87
N LEU A 200 10.97 -7.89 6.69
CA LEU A 200 12.24 -7.24 6.40
C LEU A 200 12.95 -7.88 5.19
N ALA A 201 12.81 -9.20 5.00
CA ALA A 201 13.27 -9.88 3.79
C ALA A 201 12.52 -9.35 2.54
N MET A 202 11.20 -9.14 2.62
CA MET A 202 10.40 -8.56 1.53
C MET A 202 10.80 -7.11 1.23
N ILE A 203 11.09 -6.31 2.25
CA ILE A 203 11.59 -4.93 2.08
C ILE A 203 12.96 -4.96 1.38
N GLY A 204 13.88 -5.81 1.84
CA GLY A 204 15.18 -5.97 1.24
C GLY A 204 15.14 -6.46 -0.21
N ALA A 205 14.15 -7.28 -0.57
CA ALA A 205 13.97 -7.78 -1.93
C ALA A 205 13.79 -6.66 -2.98
N LEU A 206 13.14 -5.56 -2.60
CA LEU A 206 12.89 -4.44 -3.53
C LEU A 206 13.84 -3.25 -3.34
N ILE A 207 14.29 -2.99 -2.11
CA ILE A 207 15.14 -1.82 -1.82
C ILE A 207 16.63 -2.15 -1.99
N GLY A 208 16.99 -3.43 -1.88
CA GLY A 208 18.37 -3.88 -1.86
C GLY A 208 19.00 -3.76 -0.46
N TRP A 209 20.32 -3.81 -0.45
CA TRP A 209 21.13 -3.72 0.79
C TRP A 209 21.70 -2.34 0.98
#